data_13399e02f0ea0dab7e27994b1b50f373
#
_entry.id   13399e02f0ea0dab7e27994b1b50f373
#
_cell.length_a   1.000
_cell.length_b   1.000
_cell.length_c   1.000
_cell.angle_alpha   90.00
_cell.angle_beta   90.00
_cell.angle_gamma   90.00
#
_symmetry.space_group_name_H-M   'P 1'
#
loop_
_entity.id
_entity.type
_entity.pdbx_description
1 polymer ?
#
loop_
_entity_poly.entity_id
_entity_poly.type
_entity_poly.pdbx_seq_one_letter_code
_entity_poly.pdbx_strand_id
1 'polypeptide(L)'
;MTLRDQRVVIIGGSSGIGLATAKAAAADGAAVTIAGSDDGKLKAALGMLPGDCDSAVVDVRNEPDLSALFSHVGQLDHLVYTAGDALAFKPLLELTLEEARQQFEVRFWGAVAAVKHAAAQIRPGGSIVLTSGTVGARPQPGATFAASGAGAVEGLTRGLAVELAPVRVNAVAPGVIRTPSYDGIPEAQRTAMFTMLAE
;
A
#
# COMPACT_ATOMS: atom_id res chain seq x y z
N MET A 1 9.20 20.84 -4.52
CA MET A 1 7.82 20.87 -3.99
C MET A 1 7.92 20.38 -2.56
N THR A 2 7.33 21.04 -1.61
CA THR A 2 7.29 20.61 -0.20
C THR A 2 5.89 20.11 0.13
N LEU A 3 5.79 19.13 1.04
CA LEU A 3 4.52 18.63 1.58
C LEU A 3 4.06 19.41 2.82
N ARG A 4 4.72 20.55 3.12
CA ARG A 4 4.35 21.38 4.26
C ARG A 4 2.87 21.74 4.24
N ASP A 5 2.22 21.59 5.37
CA ASP A 5 0.80 21.86 5.58
C ASP A 5 -0.17 20.95 4.77
N GLN A 6 0.35 19.92 4.12
CA GLN A 6 -0.46 18.93 3.40
C GLN A 6 -0.82 17.74 4.31
N ARG A 7 -2.00 17.18 4.10
CA ARG A 7 -2.46 15.99 4.80
C ARG A 7 -2.25 14.76 3.95
N VAL A 8 -1.50 13.79 4.48
CA VAL A 8 -1.15 12.55 3.80
C VAL A 8 -1.68 11.36 4.60
N VAL A 9 -2.53 10.56 3.99
CA VAL A 9 -3.00 9.28 4.55
C VAL A 9 -2.22 8.14 3.92
N ILE A 10 -1.65 7.25 4.75
CA ILE A 10 -0.85 6.12 4.29
C ILE A 10 -1.43 4.83 4.85
N ILE A 11 -2.13 4.07 4.01
CA ILE A 11 -2.66 2.75 4.36
C ILE A 11 -1.56 1.71 4.14
N GLY A 12 -1.24 0.93 5.18
CA GLY A 12 -0.05 0.09 5.26
C GLY A 12 1.18 0.85 5.81
N GLY A 13 0.94 1.96 6.54
CA GLY A 13 1.99 2.87 7.03
C GLY A 13 2.78 2.36 8.24
N SER A 14 2.46 1.19 8.80
CA SER A 14 3.11 0.67 10.01
C SER A 14 4.45 -0.02 9.77
N SER A 15 4.83 -0.31 8.52
CA SER A 15 6.09 -1.01 8.20
C SER A 15 6.55 -0.77 6.76
N GLY A 16 7.75 -1.24 6.44
CA GLY A 16 8.28 -1.33 5.09
C GLY A 16 8.20 -0.03 4.29
N ILE A 17 7.69 -0.12 3.06
CA ILE A 17 7.57 1.02 2.14
C ILE A 17 6.67 2.11 2.73
N GLY A 18 5.52 1.71 3.31
CA GLY A 18 4.57 2.67 3.90
C GLY A 18 5.18 3.48 5.04
N LEU A 19 5.89 2.84 5.97
CA LEU A 19 6.58 3.54 7.06
C LEU A 19 7.70 4.45 6.55
N ALA A 20 8.46 4.00 5.55
CA ALA A 20 9.49 4.84 4.94
C ALA A 20 8.89 6.08 4.27
N THR A 21 7.75 5.91 3.59
CA THR A 21 6.98 7.02 2.99
C THR A 21 6.45 7.96 4.06
N ALA A 22 5.91 7.42 5.18
CA ALA A 22 5.41 8.22 6.29
C ALA A 22 6.53 9.09 6.90
N LYS A 23 7.70 8.49 7.13
CA LYS A 23 8.87 9.23 7.64
C LYS A 23 9.29 10.36 6.69
N ALA A 24 9.35 10.10 5.40
CA ALA A 24 9.73 11.08 4.40
C ALA A 24 8.70 12.23 4.31
N ALA A 25 7.42 11.91 4.29
CA ALA A 25 6.35 12.91 4.24
C ALA A 25 6.32 13.80 5.49
N ALA A 26 6.42 13.18 6.67
CA ALA A 26 6.46 13.90 7.94
C ALA A 26 7.71 14.80 8.06
N ALA A 27 8.87 14.32 7.61
CA ALA A 27 10.10 15.11 7.58
C ALA A 27 10.02 16.31 6.62
N ASP A 28 9.19 16.20 5.56
CA ASP A 28 8.92 17.32 4.62
C ASP A 28 7.78 18.26 5.10
N GLY A 29 7.27 18.03 6.33
CA GLY A 29 6.32 18.91 7.01
C GLY A 29 4.85 18.58 6.78
N ALA A 30 4.53 17.38 6.28
CA ALA A 30 3.15 16.92 6.16
C ALA A 30 2.55 16.51 7.51
N ALA A 31 1.26 16.72 7.68
CA ALA A 31 0.45 16.04 8.69
C ALA A 31 0.13 14.62 8.18
N VAL A 32 0.69 13.60 8.83
CA VAL A 32 0.62 12.22 8.35
C VAL A 32 -0.31 11.39 9.23
N THR A 33 -1.27 10.71 8.62
CA THR A 33 -2.06 9.64 9.27
C THR A 33 -1.64 8.30 8.69
N ILE A 34 -1.11 7.41 9.53
CA ILE A 34 -0.81 6.03 9.14
C ILE A 34 -1.97 5.11 9.51
N ALA A 35 -2.34 4.18 8.64
CA ALA A 35 -3.38 3.19 8.90
C ALA A 35 -2.91 1.77 8.64
N GLY A 36 -3.44 0.81 9.37
CA GLY A 36 -3.14 -0.62 9.26
C GLY A 36 -3.90 -1.46 10.27
N SER A 37 -3.86 -2.78 10.16
CA SER A 37 -4.67 -3.68 10.97
C SER A 37 -4.08 -4.05 12.34
N ASP A 38 -2.81 -3.71 12.61
CA ASP A 38 -2.11 -4.08 13.85
C ASP A 38 -1.81 -2.84 14.69
N ASP A 39 -2.53 -2.67 15.78
CA ASP A 39 -2.42 -1.53 16.71
C ASP A 39 -1.01 -1.42 17.31
N GLY A 40 -0.38 -2.54 17.66
CA GLY A 40 0.96 -2.55 18.24
C GLY A 40 2.02 -2.05 17.26
N LYS A 41 1.94 -2.48 15.97
CA LYS A 41 2.82 -1.99 14.92
C LYS A 41 2.57 -0.51 14.61
N LEU A 42 1.31 -0.07 14.61
CA LEU A 42 0.97 1.34 14.40
C LEU A 42 1.55 2.23 15.51
N LYS A 43 1.39 1.85 16.78
CA LYS A 43 1.96 2.59 17.91
C LYS A 43 3.49 2.67 17.84
N ALA A 44 4.14 1.56 17.52
CA ALA A 44 5.59 1.53 17.34
C ALA A 44 6.04 2.42 16.17
N ALA A 45 5.33 2.37 15.04
CA ALA A 45 5.60 3.20 13.86
C ALA A 45 5.41 4.69 14.18
N LEU A 46 4.30 5.05 14.84
CA LEU A 46 3.98 6.42 15.23
C LEU A 46 5.10 7.03 16.08
N GLY A 47 5.66 6.27 17.03
CA GLY A 47 6.81 6.69 17.83
C GLY A 47 8.10 6.95 17.04
N MET A 48 8.17 6.56 15.77
CA MET A 48 9.30 6.81 14.88
C MET A 48 9.06 7.99 13.90
N LEU A 49 7.87 8.57 13.89
CA LEU A 49 7.52 9.67 13.01
C LEU A 49 7.78 11.02 13.70
N PRO A 50 8.36 12.00 13.01
CA PRO A 50 8.49 13.35 13.54
C PRO A 50 7.19 14.15 13.37
N GLY A 51 7.02 15.16 14.22
CA GLY A 51 5.94 16.15 14.06
C GLY A 51 4.56 15.65 14.46
N ASP A 52 3.55 16.25 13.86
CA ASP A 52 2.12 16.00 14.14
C ASP A 52 1.62 14.83 13.26
N CYS A 53 1.74 13.62 13.79
CA CYS A 53 1.33 12.40 13.11
C CYS A 53 0.29 11.65 13.94
N ASP A 54 -0.63 10.97 13.24
CA ASP A 54 -1.71 10.18 13.83
C ASP A 54 -1.73 8.76 13.28
N SER A 55 -2.47 7.86 13.94
CA SER A 55 -2.63 6.48 13.50
C SER A 55 -4.05 5.98 13.70
N ALA A 56 -4.52 5.13 12.78
CA ALA A 56 -5.82 4.50 12.85
C ALA A 56 -5.72 2.99 12.60
N VAL A 57 -6.40 2.19 13.43
CA VAL A 57 -6.54 0.75 13.19
C VAL A 57 -7.60 0.55 12.12
N VAL A 58 -7.21 -0.09 11.01
CA VAL A 58 -8.07 -0.30 9.83
C VAL A 58 -7.76 -1.66 9.22
N ASP A 59 -8.74 -2.53 9.15
CA ASP A 59 -8.69 -3.69 8.26
C ASP A 59 -9.31 -3.30 6.91
N VAL A 60 -8.51 -3.25 5.87
CA VAL A 60 -8.95 -2.85 4.53
C VAL A 60 -9.96 -3.82 3.89
N ARG A 61 -10.13 -5.01 4.46
CA ARG A 61 -11.17 -5.98 4.08
C ARG A 61 -12.53 -5.63 4.69
N ASN A 62 -12.55 -4.76 5.70
CA ASN A 62 -13.75 -4.26 6.36
C ASN A 62 -14.06 -2.84 5.87
N GLU A 63 -14.96 -2.71 4.90
CA GLU A 63 -15.31 -1.41 4.31
C GLU A 63 -15.74 -0.34 5.35
N PRO A 64 -16.49 -0.66 6.44
CA PRO A 64 -16.79 0.27 7.51
C PRO A 64 -15.56 0.92 8.17
N ASP A 65 -14.45 0.21 8.32
CA ASP A 65 -13.23 0.77 8.91
C ASP A 65 -12.66 1.88 8.01
N LEU A 66 -12.67 1.67 6.69
CA LEU A 66 -12.23 2.67 5.72
C LEU A 66 -13.16 3.89 5.73
N SER A 67 -14.48 3.67 5.79
CA SER A 67 -15.45 4.75 5.91
C SER A 67 -15.21 5.58 7.17
N ALA A 68 -14.96 4.94 8.31
CA ALA A 68 -14.65 5.59 9.57
C ALA A 68 -13.33 6.38 9.50
N LEU A 69 -12.28 5.79 8.92
CA LEU A 69 -11.00 6.45 8.72
C LEU A 69 -11.16 7.78 7.98
N PHE A 70 -11.78 7.75 6.80
CA PHE A 70 -11.89 8.96 5.97
C PHE A 70 -12.90 9.97 6.53
N SER A 71 -13.91 9.53 7.28
CA SER A 71 -14.79 10.44 8.02
C SER A 71 -14.03 11.15 9.15
N HIS A 72 -13.12 10.48 9.83
CA HIS A 72 -12.28 11.05 10.89
C HIS A 72 -11.23 12.01 10.33
N VAL A 73 -10.51 11.60 9.29
CA VAL A 73 -9.48 12.43 8.64
C VAL A 73 -10.06 13.67 7.98
N GLY A 74 -11.26 13.57 7.40
CA GLY A 74 -11.87 14.64 6.61
C GLY A 74 -11.06 14.91 5.32
N GLN A 75 -10.91 16.19 4.95
CA GLN A 75 -10.18 16.56 3.75
C GLN A 75 -8.68 16.18 3.83
N LEU A 76 -8.15 15.63 2.75
CA LEU A 76 -6.74 15.26 2.60
C LEU A 76 -6.19 15.71 1.24
N ASP A 77 -4.88 15.75 1.13
CA ASP A 77 -4.19 16.11 -0.13
C ASP A 77 -3.69 14.85 -0.86
N HIS A 78 -3.21 13.85 -0.11
CA HIS A 78 -2.62 12.66 -0.70
C HIS A 78 -3.04 11.38 0.01
N LEU A 79 -3.39 10.38 -0.78
CA LEU A 79 -3.56 9.00 -0.35
C LEU A 79 -2.42 8.14 -0.88
N VAL A 80 -1.76 7.40 -0.01
CA VAL A 80 -0.77 6.37 -0.39
C VAL A 80 -1.26 5.02 0.10
N TYR A 81 -1.39 4.06 -0.80
CA TYR A 81 -1.82 2.70 -0.48
C TYR A 81 -0.68 1.72 -0.67
N THR A 82 -0.16 1.19 0.43
CA THR A 82 0.93 0.21 0.46
C THR A 82 0.55 -1.07 1.19
N ALA A 83 -0.69 -1.19 1.66
CA ALA A 83 -1.14 -2.40 2.34
C ALA A 83 -1.08 -3.62 1.42
N GLY A 84 -0.62 -4.72 1.94
CA GLY A 84 -0.52 -5.97 1.21
C GLY A 84 -0.10 -7.11 2.11
N ASP A 85 -0.69 -8.27 1.91
CA ASP A 85 -0.28 -9.51 2.55
C ASP A 85 1.04 -10.02 1.93
N ALA A 86 1.65 -11.00 2.60
CA ALA A 86 2.78 -11.72 2.05
C ALA A 86 2.38 -12.33 0.69
N LEU A 87 3.24 -12.16 -0.31
CA LEU A 87 3.01 -12.77 -1.62
C LEU A 87 3.19 -14.29 -1.52
N ALA A 88 2.16 -15.04 -1.88
CA ALA A 88 2.25 -16.48 -2.02
C ALA A 88 2.72 -16.82 -3.44
N PHE A 89 3.87 -17.48 -3.54
CA PHE A 89 4.40 -18.04 -4.77
C PHE A 89 4.09 -19.54 -4.78
N LYS A 90 3.09 -19.94 -5.56
CA LYS A 90 2.59 -21.32 -5.62
C LYS A 90 2.22 -21.66 -7.06
N PRO A 91 2.61 -22.83 -7.59
CA PRO A 91 2.20 -23.25 -8.93
C PRO A 91 0.69 -23.24 -9.09
N LEU A 92 0.19 -22.83 -10.26
CA LEU A 92 -1.24 -22.70 -10.52
C LEU A 92 -2.05 -23.98 -10.18
N LEU A 93 -1.49 -25.14 -10.52
CA LEU A 93 -2.16 -26.42 -10.29
C LEU A 93 -2.23 -26.86 -8.82
N GLU A 94 -1.44 -26.23 -7.96
CA GLU A 94 -1.40 -26.50 -6.53
C GLU A 94 -2.20 -25.48 -5.71
N LEU A 95 -2.63 -24.40 -6.34
CA LEU A 95 -3.33 -23.31 -5.69
C LEU A 95 -4.85 -23.57 -5.74
N THR A 96 -5.53 -23.45 -4.61
CA THR A 96 -6.98 -23.46 -4.59
C THR A 96 -7.57 -22.13 -5.09
N LEU A 97 -8.79 -22.13 -5.61
CA LEU A 97 -9.46 -20.89 -6.02
C LEU A 97 -9.69 -19.93 -4.85
N GLU A 98 -9.81 -20.44 -3.63
CA GLU A 98 -9.95 -19.63 -2.43
C GLU A 98 -8.65 -18.90 -2.10
N GLU A 99 -7.51 -19.60 -2.10
CA GLU A 99 -6.20 -18.98 -1.94
C GLU A 99 -5.93 -17.92 -3.02
N ALA A 100 -6.37 -18.18 -4.27
CA ALA A 100 -6.25 -17.23 -5.36
C ALA A 100 -7.07 -15.94 -5.10
N ARG A 101 -8.32 -16.07 -4.62
CA ARG A 101 -9.16 -14.92 -4.28
C ARG A 101 -8.55 -14.09 -3.16
N GLN A 102 -8.06 -14.74 -2.11
CA GLN A 102 -7.45 -14.10 -0.94
C GLN A 102 -6.26 -13.20 -1.33
N GLN A 103 -5.48 -13.55 -2.37
CA GLN A 103 -4.39 -12.71 -2.84
C GLN A 103 -4.83 -11.34 -3.40
N PHE A 104 -6.10 -11.19 -3.76
CA PHE A 104 -6.66 -9.93 -4.24
C PHE A 104 -7.32 -9.09 -3.14
N GLU A 105 -7.66 -9.68 -1.99
CA GLU A 105 -8.46 -9.03 -0.95
C GLU A 105 -7.81 -7.74 -0.43
N VAL A 106 -6.56 -7.81 0.02
CA VAL A 106 -5.88 -6.63 0.55
C VAL A 106 -5.35 -5.74 -0.56
N ARG A 107 -4.63 -6.32 -1.55
CA ARG A 107 -3.88 -5.51 -2.52
C ARG A 107 -4.77 -4.82 -3.55
N PHE A 108 -5.84 -5.46 -3.98
CA PHE A 108 -6.73 -4.94 -5.02
C PHE A 108 -8.04 -4.42 -4.44
N TRP A 109 -8.84 -5.28 -3.79
CA TRP A 109 -10.14 -4.86 -3.27
C TRP A 109 -10.02 -3.84 -2.15
N GLY A 110 -9.03 -4.00 -1.27
CA GLY A 110 -8.72 -2.99 -0.25
C GLY A 110 -8.32 -1.65 -0.85
N ALA A 111 -7.54 -1.65 -1.96
CA ALA A 111 -7.19 -0.42 -2.66
C ALA A 111 -8.41 0.23 -3.32
N VAL A 112 -9.29 -0.56 -3.96
CA VAL A 112 -10.56 -0.07 -4.54
C VAL A 112 -11.42 0.59 -3.46
N ALA A 113 -11.63 -0.10 -2.32
CA ALA A 113 -12.43 0.43 -1.22
C ALA A 113 -11.80 1.70 -0.61
N ALA A 114 -10.48 1.72 -0.40
CA ALA A 114 -9.78 2.89 0.12
C ALA A 114 -9.96 4.12 -0.81
N VAL A 115 -9.79 3.95 -2.11
CA VAL A 115 -9.97 5.03 -3.08
C VAL A 115 -11.43 5.49 -3.13
N LYS A 116 -12.38 4.55 -3.12
CA LYS A 116 -13.82 4.86 -3.11
C LYS A 116 -14.19 5.80 -1.96
N HIS A 117 -13.68 5.55 -0.75
CA HIS A 117 -13.98 6.37 0.42
C HIS A 117 -13.14 7.65 0.51
N ALA A 118 -11.94 7.67 -0.07
CA ALA A 118 -11.06 8.84 -0.05
C ALA A 118 -11.40 9.87 -1.13
N ALA A 119 -11.87 9.45 -2.30
CA ALA A 119 -11.89 10.27 -3.52
C ALA A 119 -12.62 11.60 -3.35
N ALA A 120 -13.78 11.61 -2.68
CA ALA A 120 -14.56 12.82 -2.44
C ALA A 120 -13.92 13.78 -1.42
N GLN A 121 -12.90 13.33 -0.70
CA GLN A 121 -12.22 14.09 0.35
C GLN A 121 -10.85 14.62 -0.10
N ILE A 122 -10.35 14.15 -1.24
CA ILE A 122 -9.07 14.62 -1.80
C ILE A 122 -9.27 16.00 -2.40
N ARG A 123 -8.47 16.96 -1.94
CA ARG A 123 -8.50 18.33 -2.45
C ARG A 123 -8.10 18.40 -3.93
N PRO A 124 -8.63 19.38 -4.69
CA PRO A 124 -8.16 19.64 -6.05
C PRO A 124 -6.63 19.80 -6.11
N GLY A 125 -5.99 19.13 -7.05
CA GLY A 125 -4.51 19.09 -7.17
C GLY A 125 -3.82 18.03 -6.34
N GLY A 126 -4.57 17.30 -5.51
CA GLY A 126 -4.09 16.18 -4.73
C GLY A 126 -3.71 14.95 -5.55
N SER A 127 -3.32 13.87 -4.88
CA SER A 127 -2.93 12.65 -5.58
C SER A 127 -3.21 11.37 -4.80
N ILE A 128 -3.33 10.29 -5.55
CA ILE A 128 -3.38 8.91 -5.07
C ILE A 128 -2.16 8.17 -5.61
N VAL A 129 -1.49 7.41 -4.75
CA VAL A 129 -0.41 6.50 -5.13
C VAL A 129 -0.76 5.10 -4.68
N LEU A 130 -0.88 4.18 -5.64
CA LEU A 130 -1.11 2.76 -5.40
C LEU A 130 0.20 1.97 -5.51
N THR A 131 0.26 0.80 -4.91
CA THR A 131 1.44 -0.07 -4.99
C THR A 131 1.11 -1.31 -5.84
N SER A 132 1.75 -1.40 -7.00
CA SER A 132 1.83 -2.57 -7.86
C SER A 132 3.09 -3.39 -7.53
N GLY A 133 3.71 -4.03 -8.51
CA GLY A 133 4.98 -4.74 -8.39
C GLY A 133 5.57 -5.10 -9.75
N THR A 134 6.90 -5.13 -9.83
CA THR A 134 7.61 -5.53 -11.08
C THR A 134 7.26 -6.95 -11.53
N VAL A 135 6.71 -7.78 -10.65
CA VAL A 135 6.20 -9.11 -10.97
C VAL A 135 5.11 -9.10 -12.05
N GLY A 136 4.38 -7.99 -12.23
CA GLY A 136 3.41 -7.81 -13.30
C GLY A 136 4.06 -7.81 -14.69
N ALA A 137 5.21 -7.15 -14.82
CA ALA A 137 5.97 -7.06 -16.08
C ALA A 137 6.99 -8.21 -16.25
N ARG A 138 7.48 -8.79 -15.15
CA ARG A 138 8.48 -9.87 -15.13
C ARG A 138 8.03 -11.00 -14.20
N PRO A 139 7.01 -11.78 -14.59
CA PRO A 139 6.49 -12.87 -13.77
C PRO A 139 7.53 -14.01 -13.68
N GLN A 140 7.46 -14.73 -12.56
CA GLN A 140 8.27 -15.92 -12.32
C GLN A 140 7.36 -17.15 -12.14
N PRO A 141 7.85 -18.38 -12.25
CA PRO A 141 7.08 -19.57 -11.94
C PRO A 141 6.45 -19.48 -10.54
N GLY A 142 5.19 -19.82 -10.42
CA GLY A 142 4.42 -19.71 -9.18
C GLY A 142 3.88 -18.31 -8.88
N ALA A 143 4.21 -17.30 -9.68
CA ALA A 143 3.80 -15.89 -9.45
C ALA A 143 2.54 -15.49 -10.23
N THR A 144 1.78 -16.42 -10.80
CA THR A 144 0.62 -16.11 -11.67
C THR A 144 -0.34 -15.10 -11.05
N PHE A 145 -0.78 -15.33 -9.81
CA PHE A 145 -1.74 -14.44 -9.15
C PHE A 145 -1.10 -13.15 -8.63
N ALA A 146 0.16 -13.19 -8.20
CA ALA A 146 0.89 -11.98 -7.85
C ALA A 146 1.05 -11.06 -9.08
N ALA A 147 1.37 -11.61 -10.25
CA ALA A 147 1.47 -10.88 -11.51
C ALA A 147 0.10 -10.34 -11.95
N SER A 148 -0.95 -11.16 -11.84
CA SER A 148 -2.32 -10.74 -12.16
C SER A 148 -2.79 -9.60 -11.26
N GLY A 149 -2.52 -9.67 -9.95
CA GLY A 149 -2.85 -8.61 -9.00
C GLY A 149 -2.11 -7.30 -9.30
N ALA A 150 -0.81 -7.38 -9.64
CA ALA A 150 -0.04 -6.22 -10.07
C ALA A 150 -0.64 -5.57 -11.32
N GLY A 151 -0.96 -6.37 -12.34
CA GLY A 151 -1.61 -5.89 -13.56
C GLY A 151 -3.01 -5.29 -13.30
N ALA A 152 -3.78 -5.88 -12.36
CA ALA A 152 -5.07 -5.34 -11.95
C ALA A 152 -4.95 -3.95 -11.32
N VAL A 153 -3.97 -3.75 -10.40
CA VAL A 153 -3.70 -2.44 -9.79
C VAL A 153 -3.28 -1.41 -10.83
N GLU A 154 -2.48 -1.79 -11.83
CA GLU A 154 -2.08 -0.89 -12.91
C GLU A 154 -3.27 -0.51 -13.80
N GLY A 155 -4.16 -1.47 -14.10
CA GLY A 155 -5.42 -1.21 -14.81
C GLY A 155 -6.33 -0.26 -14.03
N LEU A 156 -6.51 -0.52 -12.73
CA LEU A 156 -7.25 0.33 -11.81
C LEU A 156 -6.68 1.76 -11.80
N THR A 157 -5.36 1.90 -11.70
CA THR A 157 -4.67 3.21 -11.69
C THR A 157 -5.01 4.02 -12.93
N ARG A 158 -4.95 3.40 -14.13
CA ARG A 158 -5.29 4.09 -15.38
C ARG A 158 -6.76 4.51 -15.46
N GLY A 159 -7.68 3.65 -15.01
CA GLY A 159 -9.10 3.98 -14.95
C GLY A 159 -9.38 5.15 -14.01
N LEU A 160 -8.86 5.07 -12.79
CA LEU A 160 -9.03 6.11 -11.77
C LEU A 160 -8.40 7.45 -12.18
N ALA A 161 -7.27 7.44 -12.89
CA ALA A 161 -6.63 8.68 -13.37
C ALA A 161 -7.52 9.46 -14.35
N VAL A 162 -8.36 8.77 -15.12
CA VAL A 162 -9.35 9.38 -16.01
C VAL A 162 -10.60 9.83 -15.23
N GLU A 163 -11.10 8.94 -14.37
CA GLU A 163 -12.37 9.15 -13.67
C GLU A 163 -12.30 10.23 -12.59
N LEU A 164 -11.16 10.32 -11.88
CA LEU A 164 -10.98 11.23 -10.74
C LEU A 164 -10.26 12.54 -11.11
N ALA A 165 -10.02 12.82 -12.40
CA ALA A 165 -9.40 14.08 -12.79
C ALA A 165 -10.15 15.30 -12.19
N PRO A 166 -9.46 16.31 -11.63
CA PRO A 166 -8.02 16.59 -11.72
C PRO A 166 -7.12 15.94 -10.63
N VAL A 167 -7.63 15.02 -9.82
CA VAL A 167 -6.80 14.25 -8.87
C VAL A 167 -5.89 13.32 -9.68
N ARG A 168 -4.60 13.38 -9.41
CA ARG A 168 -3.61 12.53 -10.10
C ARG A 168 -3.57 11.16 -9.45
N VAL A 169 -3.63 10.10 -10.24
CA VAL A 169 -3.51 8.73 -9.76
C VAL A 169 -2.32 8.05 -10.42
N ASN A 170 -1.43 7.49 -9.61
CA ASN A 170 -0.22 6.83 -10.05
C ASN A 170 -0.04 5.49 -9.35
N ALA A 171 0.73 4.59 -9.94
CA ALA A 171 1.20 3.38 -9.29
C ALA A 171 2.73 3.36 -9.25
N VAL A 172 3.26 2.86 -8.14
CA VAL A 172 4.66 2.48 -8.00
C VAL A 172 4.75 0.97 -8.11
N ALA A 173 5.64 0.47 -8.97
CA ALA A 173 5.91 -0.96 -9.14
C ALA A 173 7.28 -1.32 -8.57
N PRO A 174 7.40 -1.53 -7.25
CA PRO A 174 8.67 -1.90 -6.65
C PRO A 174 9.08 -3.32 -7.07
N GLY A 175 10.39 -3.53 -7.16
CA GLY A 175 10.98 -4.85 -7.16
C GLY A 175 10.98 -5.46 -5.76
N VAL A 176 11.95 -6.33 -5.48
CA VAL A 176 12.13 -6.89 -4.15
C VAL A 176 12.79 -5.84 -3.25
N ILE A 177 12.03 -5.37 -2.25
CA ILE A 177 12.49 -4.38 -1.29
C ILE A 177 12.67 -5.05 0.07
N ARG A 178 13.80 -4.86 0.73
CA ARG A 178 14.05 -5.38 2.09
C ARG A 178 13.07 -4.76 3.09
N THR A 179 12.02 -5.51 3.40
CA THR A 179 10.94 -5.10 4.32
C THR A 179 10.59 -6.28 5.23
N PRO A 180 9.88 -6.06 6.34
CA PRO A 180 9.41 -7.13 7.22
C PRO A 180 8.50 -8.18 6.54
N SER A 181 7.99 -7.90 5.35
CA SER A 181 7.21 -8.89 4.57
C SER A 181 7.99 -10.16 4.25
N TYR A 182 9.29 -10.14 4.35
CA TYR A 182 10.17 -11.29 4.12
C TYR A 182 10.70 -11.95 5.41
N ASP A 183 10.29 -11.48 6.60
CA ASP A 183 10.80 -11.99 7.88
C ASP A 183 10.38 -13.45 8.15
N GLY A 184 9.33 -13.94 7.49
CA GLY A 184 8.94 -15.36 7.53
C GLY A 184 9.88 -16.29 6.75
N ILE A 185 10.80 -15.76 5.93
CA ILE A 185 11.79 -16.54 5.19
C ILE A 185 13.06 -16.70 6.06
N PRO A 186 13.60 -17.92 6.22
CA PRO A 186 14.86 -18.13 6.94
C PRO A 186 15.98 -17.22 6.42
N GLU A 187 16.77 -16.66 7.32
CA GLU A 187 17.74 -15.58 7.02
C GLU A 187 18.72 -15.95 5.89
N ALA A 188 19.24 -17.18 5.88
CA ALA A 188 20.14 -17.63 4.84
C ALA A 188 19.50 -17.64 3.44
N GLN A 189 18.23 -18.09 3.36
CA GLN A 189 17.47 -18.10 2.10
C GLN A 189 17.12 -16.69 1.67
N ARG A 190 16.72 -15.83 2.61
CA ARG A 190 16.42 -14.43 2.37
C ARG A 190 17.62 -13.65 1.85
N THR A 191 18.80 -13.89 2.45
CA THR A 191 20.06 -13.27 2.01
C THR A 191 20.43 -13.73 0.60
N ALA A 192 20.37 -15.03 0.32
CA ALA A 192 20.63 -15.57 -1.01
C ALA A 192 19.67 -14.99 -2.07
N MET A 193 18.38 -14.88 -1.74
CA MET A 193 17.36 -14.26 -2.60
C MET A 193 17.71 -12.80 -2.92
N PHE A 194 18.05 -12.00 -1.93
CA PHE A 194 18.39 -10.59 -2.14
C PHE A 194 19.67 -10.41 -2.94
N THR A 195 20.66 -11.29 -2.76
CA THR A 195 21.91 -11.26 -3.55
C THR A 195 21.62 -11.59 -5.02
N MET A 196 20.88 -12.67 -5.29
CA MET A 196 20.52 -13.09 -6.65
C MET A 196 19.71 -12.03 -7.41
N LEU A 197 18.86 -11.24 -6.71
CA LEU A 197 18.00 -10.23 -7.32
C LEU A 197 18.68 -8.86 -7.44
N ALA A 198 19.89 -8.70 -6.91
CA ALA A 198 20.70 -7.47 -7.04
C ALA A 198 21.67 -7.52 -8.25
N GLU A 199 21.85 -8.70 -8.86
CA GLU A 199 22.61 -8.92 -10.10
C GLU A 199 21.70 -8.76 -11.33
#